data_e2d6f542272a2b93467f8003157f8e59
#
_entry.id   e2d6f542272a2b93467f8003157f8e59
#
_cell.length_a   1.000
_cell.length_b   1.000
_cell.length_c   1.000
_cell.angle_alpha   90.00
_cell.angle_beta   90.00
_cell.angle_gamma   90.00
#
_symmetry.space_group_name_H-M   'P 1'
#
loop_
_entity.id
_entity.type
_entity.pdbx_description
1 polymer ?
#
loop_
_entity_poly.entity_id
_entity_poly.type
_entity_poly.pdbx_seq_one_letter_code
_entity_poly.pdbx_strand_id
1 'polypeptide(L)'
;MKKLLTILLLSFIATQIVAQEKNINSFISYGTFNITSESAKPYLETYITFDCNSLVYVKEPGGQYEASVNLTIIFKQGESIKNYDKYTINSPKVSDTTNIDGFFMDVQRYSLANGEYQMEITIEDANNKTERPLKVSETVVIDFPENICFSSIIALEDYKPSTTESVNSKNGYDLIPMIMPYYPESINRLTFYAEIYNTKKTLGENEKYLLNTYLKTFESNTLINNFYFTKRMNVKDTEVVINTMDI
;
A
#
# COMPACT_ATOMS: atom_id res chain seq x y z
N MET A 1 -69.65 -37.54 -25.59
CA MET A 1 -68.23 -37.89 -25.53
C MET A 1 -67.38 -36.57 -25.48
N LYS A 2 -67.03 -36.18 -24.28
CA LYS A 2 -66.24 -34.95 -24.08
C LYS A 2 -64.73 -35.31 -24.06
N LYS A 3 -63.96 -34.79 -25.02
CA LYS A 3 -62.54 -34.98 -25.04
C LYS A 3 -61.87 -33.92 -24.07
N LEU A 4 -61.28 -34.41 -23.02
CA LEU A 4 -60.54 -33.63 -22.06
C LEU A 4 -59.13 -33.34 -22.64
N LEU A 5 -58.89 -32.11 -22.96
CA LEU A 5 -57.58 -31.67 -23.45
C LEU A 5 -56.72 -31.29 -22.23
N THR A 6 -55.80 -32.16 -21.85
CA THR A 6 -54.85 -31.89 -20.77
C THR A 6 -53.67 -31.09 -21.32
N ILE A 7 -53.65 -29.81 -21.00
CA ILE A 7 -52.49 -28.92 -21.30
C ILE A 7 -51.45 -29.15 -20.22
N LEU A 8 -50.34 -29.81 -20.60
CA LEU A 8 -49.16 -29.95 -19.75
C LEU A 8 -48.36 -28.65 -19.80
N LEU A 9 -48.49 -27.81 -18.75
CA LEU A 9 -47.71 -26.59 -18.61
C LEU A 9 -46.31 -26.97 -18.11
N LEU A 10 -45.35 -27.08 -19.02
CA LEU A 10 -43.93 -27.21 -18.66
C LEU A 10 -43.44 -25.86 -18.13
N SER A 11 -43.40 -25.69 -16.81
CA SER A 11 -42.74 -24.55 -16.20
C SER A 11 -41.23 -24.72 -16.34
N PHE A 12 -40.67 -23.99 -17.28
CA PHE A 12 -39.20 -23.83 -17.41
C PHE A 12 -38.73 -22.94 -16.26
N ILE A 13 -38.28 -23.53 -15.15
CA ILE A 13 -37.59 -22.82 -14.09
C ILE A 13 -36.19 -22.52 -14.64
N ALA A 14 -36.03 -21.35 -15.26
CA ALA A 14 -34.73 -20.80 -15.54
C ALA A 14 -34.11 -20.41 -14.20
N THR A 15 -33.27 -21.25 -13.64
CA THR A 15 -32.36 -20.86 -12.56
C THR A 15 -31.42 -19.81 -13.15
N GLN A 16 -31.70 -18.56 -12.88
CA GLN A 16 -30.73 -17.50 -13.12
C GLN A 16 -29.57 -17.76 -12.13
N ILE A 17 -28.50 -18.32 -12.64
CA ILE A 17 -27.21 -18.27 -11.94
C ILE A 17 -26.83 -16.81 -11.98
N VAL A 18 -27.15 -16.09 -10.91
CA VAL A 18 -26.56 -14.76 -10.67
C VAL A 18 -25.10 -15.06 -10.38
N ALA A 19 -24.26 -14.94 -11.39
CA ALA A 19 -22.82 -14.86 -11.18
C ALA A 19 -22.62 -13.66 -10.24
N GLN A 20 -22.12 -13.91 -9.05
CA GLN A 20 -21.75 -12.84 -8.13
C GLN A 20 -20.65 -12.05 -8.82
N GLU A 21 -20.94 -10.82 -9.19
CA GLU A 21 -19.93 -9.93 -9.78
C GLU A 21 -18.82 -9.77 -8.74
N LYS A 22 -17.64 -10.28 -9.05
CA LYS A 22 -16.45 -10.03 -8.26
C LYS A 22 -15.99 -8.62 -8.57
N ASN A 23 -15.96 -7.75 -7.57
CA ASN A 23 -15.37 -6.42 -7.66
C ASN A 23 -13.99 -6.44 -7.00
N ILE A 24 -13.02 -5.78 -7.62
CA ILE A 24 -11.68 -5.63 -7.06
C ILE A 24 -11.78 -5.03 -5.66
N ASN A 25 -11.19 -5.72 -4.70
CA ASN A 25 -10.96 -5.22 -3.35
C ASN A 25 -9.46 -4.91 -3.19
N SER A 26 -9.15 -3.64 -2.92
CA SER A 26 -7.78 -3.16 -2.84
C SER A 26 -7.63 -2.13 -1.72
N PHE A 27 -6.50 -2.22 -1.00
CA PHE A 27 -6.09 -1.23 -0.02
C PHE A 27 -4.94 -0.41 -0.59
N ILE A 28 -5.05 0.91 -0.51
CA ILE A 28 -4.07 1.84 -1.04
C ILE A 28 -3.53 2.69 0.10
N SER A 29 -2.21 2.71 0.24
CA SER A 29 -1.51 3.63 1.12
C SER A 29 -0.26 4.17 0.44
N TYR A 30 0.33 5.22 0.98
CA TYR A 30 1.56 5.80 0.46
C TYR A 30 2.39 6.43 1.57
N GLY A 31 3.66 6.63 1.28
CA GLY A 31 4.55 7.40 2.13
C GLY A 31 5.50 8.26 1.30
N THR A 32 5.93 9.38 1.89
CA THR A 32 6.91 10.30 1.27
C THR A 32 8.26 10.17 1.95
N PHE A 33 9.31 10.17 1.14
CA PHE A 33 10.69 9.97 1.57
C PHE A 33 11.62 10.93 0.86
N ASN A 34 12.74 11.25 1.51
CA ASN A 34 13.79 12.06 0.93
C ASN A 34 15.04 11.23 0.60
N ILE A 35 15.83 11.74 -0.32
CA ILE A 35 17.17 11.23 -0.59
C ILE A 35 18.14 12.39 -0.34
N THR A 36 19.05 12.23 0.62
CA THR A 36 19.95 13.29 1.09
C THR A 36 21.14 13.57 0.17
N SER A 37 21.19 12.99 -1.05
CA SER A 37 22.22 13.32 -2.03
C SER A 37 21.84 14.59 -2.81
N GLU A 38 22.84 15.44 -3.13
CA GLU A 38 22.66 16.76 -3.76
C GLU A 38 21.90 16.74 -5.11
N SER A 39 21.93 15.63 -5.84
CA SER A 39 21.28 15.50 -7.15
C SER A 39 19.96 14.73 -7.13
N ALA A 40 19.58 14.17 -5.99
CA ALA A 40 18.39 13.36 -5.89
C ALA A 40 17.16 14.19 -5.47
N LYS A 41 16.01 13.74 -5.91
CA LYS A 41 14.72 14.33 -5.50
C LYS A 41 14.06 13.44 -4.47
N PRO A 42 13.20 14.01 -3.63
CA PRO A 42 12.26 13.22 -2.83
C PRO A 42 11.44 12.28 -3.70
N TYR A 43 10.84 11.29 -3.08
CA TYR A 43 9.95 10.37 -3.77
C TYR A 43 8.73 10.03 -2.92
N LEU A 44 7.67 9.66 -3.60
CA LEU A 44 6.50 9.03 -3.02
C LEU A 44 6.57 7.53 -3.31
N GLU A 45 6.28 6.71 -2.30
CA GLU A 45 6.19 5.26 -2.41
C GLU A 45 4.74 4.85 -2.20
N THR A 46 4.16 4.14 -3.17
CA THR A 46 2.81 3.59 -3.07
C THR A 46 2.87 2.14 -2.62
N TYR A 47 1.90 1.75 -1.81
CA TYR A 47 1.64 0.38 -1.37
C TYR A 47 0.21 0.04 -1.76
N ILE A 48 0.03 -0.79 -2.79
CA ILE A 48 -1.28 -1.17 -3.30
C ILE A 48 -1.45 -2.66 -3.08
N THR A 49 -2.35 -3.03 -2.19
CA THR A 49 -2.61 -4.43 -1.82
C THR A 49 -3.91 -4.90 -2.41
N PHE A 50 -3.91 -6.10 -2.95
CA PHE A 50 -5.05 -6.74 -3.60
C PHE A 50 -5.49 -7.97 -2.82
N ASP A 51 -6.78 -8.09 -2.55
CA ASP A 51 -7.41 -9.31 -2.07
C ASP A 51 -7.48 -10.32 -3.23
N CYS A 52 -6.73 -11.40 -3.11
CA CYS A 52 -6.67 -12.46 -4.12
C CYS A 52 -8.06 -13.02 -4.48
N ASN A 53 -8.95 -13.10 -3.48
CA ASN A 53 -10.31 -13.64 -3.70
C ASN A 53 -11.20 -12.70 -4.53
N SER A 54 -10.86 -11.43 -4.64
CA SER A 54 -11.63 -10.43 -5.40
C SER A 54 -11.35 -10.46 -6.91
N LEU A 55 -10.33 -11.19 -7.38
CA LEU A 55 -9.84 -11.17 -8.75
C LEU A 55 -10.33 -12.37 -9.58
N VAL A 56 -10.35 -12.18 -10.89
CA VAL A 56 -10.68 -13.25 -11.86
C VAL A 56 -9.38 -13.93 -12.32
N TYR A 57 -9.28 -15.22 -12.03
CA TYR A 57 -8.13 -16.06 -12.37
C TYR A 57 -8.37 -16.77 -13.71
N VAL A 58 -7.33 -16.78 -14.55
CA VAL A 58 -7.32 -17.47 -15.84
C VAL A 58 -6.31 -18.60 -15.79
N LYS A 59 -6.64 -19.71 -16.43
CA LYS A 59 -5.74 -20.87 -16.51
C LYS A 59 -4.61 -20.62 -17.51
N GLU A 60 -3.40 -20.69 -17.02
CA GLU A 60 -2.17 -20.54 -17.82
C GLU A 60 -1.78 -21.84 -18.52
N PRO A 61 -0.94 -21.76 -19.57
CA PRO A 61 -0.47 -22.96 -20.32
C PRO A 61 0.21 -24.01 -19.44
N GLY A 62 0.79 -23.62 -18.30
CA GLY A 62 1.38 -24.53 -17.30
C GLY A 62 0.39 -25.22 -16.38
N GLY A 63 -0.93 -24.99 -16.55
CA GLY A 63 -2.00 -25.62 -15.76
C GLY A 63 -2.34 -24.92 -14.46
N GLN A 64 -1.54 -23.94 -14.02
CA GLN A 64 -1.82 -23.08 -12.89
C GLN A 64 -2.74 -21.91 -13.30
N TYR A 65 -3.33 -21.24 -12.31
CA TYR A 65 -4.20 -20.09 -12.53
C TYR A 65 -3.49 -18.83 -12.02
N GLU A 66 -3.67 -17.71 -12.73
CA GLU A 66 -3.09 -16.41 -12.41
C GLU A 66 -4.12 -15.30 -12.70
N ALA A 67 -4.18 -14.31 -11.85
CA ALA A 67 -4.94 -13.09 -12.09
C ALA A 67 -3.99 -11.96 -12.50
N SER A 68 -4.48 -11.04 -13.34
CA SER A 68 -3.70 -9.89 -13.81
C SER A 68 -4.46 -8.60 -13.51
N VAL A 69 -3.75 -7.59 -12.99
CA VAL A 69 -4.31 -6.29 -12.65
C VAL A 69 -3.58 -5.20 -13.42
N ASN A 70 -4.34 -4.38 -14.15
CA ASN A 70 -3.82 -3.19 -14.82
C ASN A 70 -3.87 -2.00 -13.87
N LEU A 71 -2.75 -1.32 -13.73
CA LEU A 71 -2.57 -0.13 -12.93
C LEU A 71 -2.25 1.07 -13.81
N THR A 72 -2.90 2.20 -13.52
CA THR A 72 -2.53 3.50 -14.08
C THR A 72 -2.43 4.50 -12.94
N ILE A 73 -1.26 5.11 -12.77
CA ILE A 73 -0.98 6.09 -11.72
C ILE A 73 -0.53 7.39 -12.37
N ILE A 74 -1.17 8.50 -12.00
CA ILE A 74 -0.90 9.82 -12.57
C ILE A 74 -0.70 10.81 -11.42
N PHE A 75 0.35 11.63 -11.51
CA PHE A 75 0.59 12.75 -10.61
C PHE A 75 0.48 14.06 -11.39
N LYS A 76 -0.41 14.94 -10.94
CA LYS A 76 -0.67 16.25 -11.58
C LYS A 76 -0.38 17.40 -10.63
N GLN A 77 0.04 18.53 -11.21
CA GLN A 77 0.01 19.84 -10.57
C GLN A 77 -0.84 20.75 -11.44
N GLY A 78 -2.04 21.10 -10.98
CA GLY A 78 -3.07 21.69 -11.85
C GLY A 78 -3.35 20.78 -13.05
N GLU A 79 -3.31 21.33 -14.26
CA GLU A 79 -3.52 20.58 -15.50
C GLU A 79 -2.26 19.84 -16.01
N SER A 80 -1.11 20.03 -15.38
CA SER A 80 0.17 19.48 -15.85
C SER A 80 0.45 18.11 -15.21
N ILE A 81 0.61 17.07 -16.04
CA ILE A 81 1.09 15.77 -15.60
C ILE A 81 2.58 15.89 -15.28
N LYS A 82 2.98 15.53 -14.06
CA LYS A 82 4.36 15.55 -13.58
C LYS A 82 5.01 14.17 -13.59
N ASN A 83 4.21 13.14 -13.35
CA ASN A 83 4.63 11.75 -13.46
C ASN A 83 3.45 10.89 -13.90
N TYR A 84 3.73 9.81 -14.60
CA TYR A 84 2.72 8.88 -15.13
C TYR A 84 3.32 7.50 -15.22
N ASP A 85 2.56 6.50 -14.80
CA ASP A 85 2.93 5.10 -14.99
C ASP A 85 1.70 4.27 -15.37
N LYS A 86 1.90 3.28 -16.24
CA LYS A 86 0.87 2.32 -16.62
C LYS A 86 1.51 0.94 -16.83
N TYR A 87 1.11 -0.02 -16.04
CA TYR A 87 1.69 -1.35 -16.05
C TYR A 87 0.67 -2.41 -15.62
N THR A 88 1.04 -3.66 -15.79
CA THR A 88 0.26 -4.83 -15.35
C THR A 88 1.07 -5.61 -14.33
N ILE A 89 0.43 -6.02 -13.24
CA ILE A 89 0.99 -6.94 -12.26
C ILE A 89 0.19 -8.24 -12.27
N ASN A 90 0.84 -9.31 -11.85
CA ASN A 90 0.22 -10.62 -11.76
C ASN A 90 0.16 -11.08 -10.30
N SER A 91 -0.91 -11.78 -9.96
CA SER A 91 -1.04 -12.45 -8.67
C SER A 91 -0.03 -13.59 -8.53
N PRO A 92 0.24 -14.08 -7.33
CA PRO A 92 0.83 -15.40 -7.16
C PRO A 92 0.00 -16.46 -7.90
N LYS A 93 0.71 -17.45 -8.51
CA LYS A 93 0.06 -18.57 -9.19
C LYS A 93 -0.53 -19.54 -8.20
N VAL A 94 -1.75 -20.00 -8.49
CA VAL A 94 -2.47 -21.00 -7.68
C VAL A 94 -2.78 -22.24 -8.50
N SER A 95 -2.85 -23.41 -7.86
CA SER A 95 -3.19 -24.66 -8.53
C SER A 95 -4.68 -24.85 -8.75
N ASP A 96 -5.51 -24.11 -8.01
CA ASP A 96 -6.96 -24.26 -7.93
C ASP A 96 -7.61 -22.93 -7.53
N THR A 97 -8.79 -22.67 -8.01
CA THR A 97 -9.53 -21.41 -7.81
C THR A 97 -10.75 -21.55 -6.89
N THR A 98 -10.96 -22.71 -6.28
CA THR A 98 -12.12 -22.96 -5.40
C THR A 98 -12.02 -22.24 -4.06
N ASN A 99 -10.82 -22.03 -3.56
CA ASN A 99 -10.57 -21.36 -2.29
C ASN A 99 -9.28 -20.57 -2.38
N ILE A 100 -9.36 -19.37 -2.96
CA ILE A 100 -8.22 -18.45 -3.05
C ILE A 100 -8.31 -17.53 -1.84
N ASP A 101 -7.24 -17.49 -1.07
CA ASP A 101 -7.09 -16.66 0.14
C ASP A 101 -5.77 -15.89 0.09
N GLY A 102 -5.70 -14.82 0.89
CA GLY A 102 -4.51 -14.00 1.03
C GLY A 102 -4.50 -12.74 0.16
N PHE A 103 -3.38 -12.06 0.27
CA PHE A 103 -3.16 -10.76 -0.37
C PHE A 103 -1.81 -10.76 -1.08
N PHE A 104 -1.67 -9.91 -2.09
CA PHE A 104 -0.38 -9.54 -2.64
C PHE A 104 -0.29 -8.03 -2.80
N MET A 105 0.92 -7.50 -2.73
CA MET A 105 1.17 -6.07 -2.70
C MET A 105 2.06 -5.66 -3.86
N ASP A 106 1.73 -4.54 -4.47
CA ASP A 106 2.57 -3.79 -5.39
C ASP A 106 3.21 -2.60 -4.66
N VAL A 107 4.51 -2.40 -4.86
CA VAL A 107 5.27 -1.28 -4.29
C VAL A 107 5.98 -0.55 -5.41
N GLN A 108 5.68 0.73 -5.59
CA GLN A 108 6.30 1.59 -6.60
C GLN A 108 6.84 2.87 -6.00
N ARG A 109 7.92 3.41 -6.59
CA ARG A 109 8.57 4.65 -6.16
C ARG A 109 8.56 5.68 -7.27
N TYR A 110 7.99 6.85 -6.98
CA TYR A 110 7.85 7.95 -7.92
C TYR A 110 8.66 9.15 -7.46
N SER A 111 9.72 9.47 -8.20
CA SER A 111 10.54 10.66 -7.93
C SER A 111 9.73 11.91 -8.26
N LEU A 112 9.46 12.74 -7.25
CA LEU A 112 8.69 13.96 -7.34
C LEU A 112 9.37 15.06 -6.52
N ALA A 113 9.43 16.28 -7.04
CA ALA A 113 9.98 17.41 -6.29
C ALA A 113 9.03 17.82 -5.15
N ASN A 114 9.51 18.67 -4.23
CA ASN A 114 8.62 19.30 -3.24
C ASN A 114 7.47 20.01 -3.94
N GLY A 115 6.26 19.81 -3.43
CA GLY A 115 5.03 20.38 -3.97
C GLY A 115 3.79 19.59 -3.60
N GLU A 116 2.65 20.12 -3.98
CA GLU A 116 1.35 19.47 -3.86
C GLU A 116 0.97 18.84 -5.20
N TYR A 117 0.49 17.62 -5.17
CA TYR A 117 0.11 16.84 -6.34
C TYR A 117 -1.27 16.24 -6.17
N GLN A 118 -2.05 16.19 -7.24
CA GLN A 118 -3.22 15.32 -7.35
C GLN A 118 -2.74 13.96 -7.86
N MET A 119 -2.79 12.95 -7.00
CA MET A 119 -2.53 11.55 -7.35
C MET A 119 -3.83 10.89 -7.79
N GLU A 120 -3.86 10.35 -8.99
CA GLU A 120 -4.98 9.57 -9.53
C GLU A 120 -4.53 8.14 -9.78
N ILE A 121 -5.24 7.18 -9.22
CA ILE A 121 -4.97 5.74 -9.39
C ILE A 121 -6.19 5.10 -10.03
N THR A 122 -5.97 4.36 -11.11
CA THR A 122 -7.00 3.53 -11.75
C THR A 122 -6.53 2.07 -11.70
N ILE A 123 -7.40 1.18 -11.21
CA ILE A 123 -7.16 -0.25 -11.04
C ILE A 123 -8.22 -1.02 -11.80
N GLU A 124 -7.79 -1.95 -12.66
CA GLU A 124 -8.66 -2.78 -13.49
C GLU A 124 -8.25 -4.25 -13.40
N ASP A 125 -9.19 -5.14 -13.17
CA ASP A 125 -8.97 -6.56 -13.39
C ASP A 125 -8.88 -6.82 -14.91
N ALA A 126 -7.72 -7.24 -15.39
CA ALA A 126 -7.49 -7.47 -16.82
C ALA A 126 -8.35 -8.61 -17.38
N ASN A 127 -8.82 -9.51 -16.51
CA ASN A 127 -9.62 -10.68 -16.86
C ASN A 127 -11.13 -10.45 -16.67
N ASN A 128 -11.55 -9.35 -16.02
CA ASN A 128 -12.96 -9.00 -15.81
C ASN A 128 -13.33 -7.73 -16.59
N LYS A 129 -13.74 -7.91 -17.84
CA LYS A 129 -14.12 -6.80 -18.74
C LYS A 129 -15.48 -6.16 -18.41
N THR A 130 -16.24 -6.74 -17.53
CA THR A 130 -17.58 -6.24 -17.17
C THR A 130 -17.53 -5.32 -15.95
N GLU A 131 -16.47 -5.39 -15.18
CA GLU A 131 -16.25 -4.55 -14.00
C GLU A 131 -15.86 -3.14 -14.39
N ARG A 132 -16.32 -2.16 -13.61
CA ARG A 132 -15.86 -0.78 -13.74
C ARG A 132 -14.52 -0.62 -13.02
N PRO A 133 -13.57 0.12 -13.60
CA PRO A 133 -12.31 0.42 -12.95
C PRO A 133 -12.52 1.06 -11.58
N LEU A 134 -11.79 0.60 -10.57
CA LEU A 134 -11.66 1.30 -9.30
C LEU A 134 -10.81 2.56 -9.54
N LYS A 135 -11.34 3.72 -9.16
CA LYS A 135 -10.64 5.00 -9.30
C LYS A 135 -10.53 5.69 -7.96
N VAL A 136 -9.31 6.07 -7.61
CA VAL A 136 -8.99 6.83 -6.41
C VAL A 136 -8.30 8.10 -6.82
N SER A 137 -8.64 9.21 -6.16
CA SER A 137 -8.04 10.52 -6.40
C SER A 137 -7.78 11.19 -5.05
N GLU A 138 -6.54 11.58 -4.81
CA GLU A 138 -6.10 12.12 -3.51
C GLU A 138 -5.05 13.21 -3.70
N THR A 139 -5.08 14.22 -2.83
CA THR A 139 -4.05 15.24 -2.77
C THR A 139 -2.90 14.76 -1.90
N VAL A 140 -1.71 14.72 -2.46
CA VAL A 140 -0.49 14.33 -1.77
C VAL A 140 0.48 15.51 -1.70
N VAL A 141 1.12 15.68 -0.55
CA VAL A 141 2.09 16.76 -0.34
C VAL A 141 3.47 16.15 -0.10
N ILE A 142 4.46 16.63 -0.86
CA ILE A 142 5.87 16.31 -0.67
C ILE A 142 6.53 17.59 -0.17
N ASP A 143 7.00 17.57 1.08
CA ASP A 143 7.62 18.72 1.72
C ASP A 143 8.82 18.27 2.55
N PHE A 144 10.00 18.37 1.95
CA PHE A 144 11.28 18.09 2.60
C PHE A 144 12.15 19.35 2.61
N PRO A 145 12.05 20.13 3.69
CA PRO A 145 12.90 21.31 3.87
C PRO A 145 14.36 20.93 4.11
N GLU A 146 15.25 21.91 4.00
CA GLU A 146 16.69 21.70 4.23
C GLU A 146 17.09 21.53 5.70
N ASN A 147 16.21 21.83 6.65
CA ASN A 147 16.38 21.61 8.08
C ASN A 147 15.94 20.19 8.47
N ILE A 148 15.98 19.87 9.78
CA ILE A 148 15.54 18.56 10.29
C ILE A 148 14.08 18.32 9.90
N CYS A 149 13.83 17.18 9.25
CA CYS A 149 12.50 16.74 8.88
C CYS A 149 12.39 15.20 8.94
N PHE A 150 11.17 14.71 8.84
CA PHE A 150 10.84 13.29 8.89
C PHE A 150 10.25 12.82 7.56
N SER A 151 10.45 11.54 7.25
CA SER A 151 9.63 10.84 6.27
C SER A 151 8.22 10.63 6.79
N SER A 152 7.34 10.11 5.95
CA SER A 152 6.13 9.43 6.43
C SER A 152 6.48 8.29 7.38
N ILE A 153 5.60 8.00 8.33
CA ILE A 153 5.67 6.82 9.20
C ILE A 153 4.94 5.68 8.51
N ILE A 154 5.62 4.57 8.27
CA ILE A 154 5.03 3.38 7.68
C ILE A 154 4.82 2.33 8.77
N ALA A 155 3.57 1.96 8.99
CA ALA A 155 3.25 0.82 9.85
C ALA A 155 3.73 -0.48 9.19
N LEU A 156 4.37 -1.35 9.96
CA LEU A 156 4.94 -2.60 9.49
C LEU A 156 4.24 -3.78 10.15
N GLU A 157 3.96 -4.80 9.35
CA GLU A 157 3.63 -6.14 9.83
C GLU A 157 4.89 -6.85 10.33
N ASP A 158 5.98 -6.75 9.56
CA ASP A 158 7.28 -7.34 9.92
C ASP A 158 8.44 -6.61 9.22
N TYR A 159 9.67 -6.88 9.66
CA TYR A 159 10.88 -6.42 9.00
C TYR A 159 12.06 -7.35 9.32
N LYS A 160 13.05 -7.37 8.42
CA LYS A 160 14.30 -8.12 8.63
C LYS A 160 15.46 -7.39 7.97
N PRO A 161 16.72 -7.62 8.40
CA PRO A 161 17.89 -7.14 7.67
C PRO A 161 17.87 -7.67 6.22
N SER A 162 18.08 -6.78 5.25
CA SER A 162 18.13 -7.15 3.84
C SER A 162 19.43 -7.89 3.53
N THR A 163 19.31 -9.04 2.88
CA THR A 163 20.47 -9.82 2.38
C THR A 163 20.66 -9.65 0.88
N THR A 164 19.62 -9.24 0.17
CA THR A 164 19.61 -8.99 -1.27
C THR A 164 18.61 -7.87 -1.53
N GLU A 165 18.98 -6.90 -2.34
CA GLU A 165 18.07 -5.80 -2.69
C GLU A 165 16.83 -6.32 -3.43
N SER A 166 15.68 -5.86 -2.98
CA SER A 166 14.36 -6.13 -3.55
C SER A 166 13.53 -4.83 -3.58
N VAL A 167 12.35 -4.85 -4.15
CA VAL A 167 11.42 -3.71 -4.13
C VAL A 167 11.03 -3.30 -2.69
N ASN A 168 11.05 -4.25 -1.77
CA ASN A 168 10.74 -4.03 -0.35
C ASN A 168 11.97 -3.58 0.47
N SER A 169 13.16 -3.57 -0.14
CA SER A 169 14.39 -3.21 0.56
C SER A 169 14.53 -1.69 0.68
N LYS A 170 14.80 -1.22 1.89
CA LYS A 170 15.02 0.20 2.20
C LYS A 170 16.05 0.34 3.33
N ASN A 171 17.14 1.06 3.05
CA ASN A 171 18.20 1.35 4.01
C ASN A 171 18.71 0.11 4.78
N GLY A 172 18.88 -1.03 4.09
CA GLY A 172 19.42 -2.27 4.66
C GLY A 172 18.38 -3.15 5.35
N TYR A 173 17.11 -2.87 5.20
CA TYR A 173 16.01 -3.69 5.72
C TYR A 173 15.01 -4.05 4.61
N ASP A 174 14.52 -5.28 4.64
CA ASP A 174 13.33 -5.67 3.90
C ASP A 174 12.12 -5.39 4.79
N LEU A 175 11.25 -4.50 4.34
CA LEU A 175 10.08 -4.05 5.07
C LEU A 175 8.84 -4.77 4.55
N ILE A 176 7.97 -5.21 5.45
CA ILE A 176 6.64 -5.74 5.12
C ILE A 176 5.63 -4.74 5.69
N PRO A 177 5.14 -3.80 4.86
CA PRO A 177 4.15 -2.83 5.28
C PRO A 177 2.86 -3.51 5.72
N MET A 178 2.16 -2.92 6.68
CA MET A 178 0.87 -3.41 7.12
C MET A 178 -0.16 -3.26 6.01
N ILE A 179 -0.84 -4.36 5.69
CA ILE A 179 -1.80 -4.44 4.59
C ILE A 179 -3.10 -3.69 4.93
N MET A 180 -3.57 -3.83 6.17
CA MET A 180 -4.86 -3.29 6.60
C MET A 180 -4.69 -1.95 7.31
N PRO A 181 -5.64 -1.01 7.13
CA PRO A 181 -5.59 0.31 7.77
C PRO A 181 -5.98 0.27 9.26
N TYR A 182 -6.01 -0.89 9.88
CA TYR A 182 -6.36 -1.06 11.29
C TYR A 182 -5.55 -2.21 11.90
N TYR A 183 -5.38 -2.15 13.23
CA TYR A 183 -4.76 -3.22 14.02
C TYR A 183 -5.88 -4.10 14.60
N PRO A 184 -6.01 -5.37 14.17
CA PRO A 184 -6.97 -6.30 14.79
C PRO A 184 -6.54 -6.62 16.24
N GLU A 185 -7.50 -7.01 17.08
CA GLU A 185 -7.27 -7.32 18.50
C GLU A 185 -6.19 -8.43 18.73
N SER A 186 -5.96 -9.25 17.72
CA SER A 186 -4.92 -10.28 17.76
C SER A 186 -3.50 -9.73 17.67
N ILE A 187 -3.32 -8.49 17.21
CA ILE A 187 -2.03 -7.82 17.11
C ILE A 187 -1.82 -7.01 18.39
N ASN A 188 -0.84 -7.42 19.17
CA ASN A 188 -0.44 -6.77 20.42
C ASN A 188 0.87 -5.97 20.30
N ARG A 189 1.35 -5.75 19.07
CA ARG A 189 2.60 -5.06 18.78
C ARG A 189 2.40 -4.09 17.62
N LEU A 190 2.82 -2.85 17.84
CA LEU A 190 2.87 -1.83 16.80
C LEU A 190 4.33 -1.66 16.38
N THR A 191 4.63 -1.96 15.12
CA THR A 191 5.95 -1.73 14.53
C THR A 191 5.83 -0.68 13.45
N PHE A 192 6.80 0.23 13.38
CA PHE A 192 6.83 1.24 12.33
C PHE A 192 8.25 1.52 11.84
N TYR A 193 8.31 2.02 10.62
CA TYR A 193 9.51 2.56 9.98
C TYR A 193 9.34 4.06 9.72
N ALA A 194 10.40 4.83 9.98
CA ALA A 194 10.50 6.22 9.60
C ALA A 194 11.97 6.61 9.36
N GLU A 195 12.18 7.71 8.68
CA GLU A 195 13.50 8.29 8.46
C GLU A 195 13.55 9.72 9.00
N ILE A 196 14.70 10.12 9.56
CA ILE A 196 14.97 11.48 10.00
C ILE A 196 16.12 12.02 9.17
N TYR A 197 15.93 13.18 8.58
CA TYR A 197 16.87 13.78 7.67
C TYR A 197 17.54 15.03 8.24
N ASN A 198 18.73 15.35 7.74
CA ASN A 198 19.45 16.61 7.95
C ASN A 198 19.85 16.91 9.40
N THR A 199 19.86 15.93 10.31
CA THR A 199 20.26 16.17 11.71
C THR A 199 21.71 16.61 11.80
N LYS A 200 22.62 16.01 11.03
CA LYS A 200 24.04 16.37 10.96
C LYS A 200 24.23 17.79 10.37
N LYS A 201 23.54 18.09 9.26
CA LYS A 201 23.60 19.40 8.60
C LYS A 201 23.14 20.53 9.53
N THR A 202 22.08 20.26 10.32
CA THR A 202 21.41 21.28 11.14
C THR A 202 22.07 21.47 12.50
N LEU A 203 22.51 20.39 13.15
CA LEU A 203 23.01 20.42 14.53
C LEU A 203 24.55 20.46 14.60
N GLY A 204 25.24 19.98 13.59
CA GLY A 204 26.70 19.83 13.57
C GLY A 204 27.14 18.38 13.69
N GLU A 205 28.39 18.07 13.25
CA GLU A 205 28.87 16.70 13.04
C GLU A 205 28.97 15.83 14.31
N ASN A 206 29.20 16.44 15.47
CA ASN A 206 29.47 15.72 16.72
C ASN A 206 28.34 15.87 17.75
N GLU A 207 27.21 16.42 17.32
CA GLU A 207 26.08 16.68 18.20
C GLU A 207 25.22 15.44 18.40
N LYS A 208 24.35 15.53 19.41
CA LYS A 208 23.37 14.51 19.76
C LYS A 208 22.01 15.16 19.96
N TYR A 209 20.97 14.39 19.72
CA TYR A 209 19.60 14.84 19.95
C TYR A 209 18.78 13.75 20.67
N LEU A 210 17.62 14.13 21.15
CA LEU A 210 16.66 13.20 21.76
C LEU A 210 15.53 12.93 20.75
N LEU A 211 15.32 11.67 20.45
CA LEU A 211 14.16 11.19 19.72
C LEU A 211 13.10 10.74 20.70
N ASN A 212 11.94 11.39 20.67
CA ASN A 212 10.79 10.98 21.46
C ASN A 212 9.77 10.29 20.55
N THR A 213 9.36 9.08 20.93
CA THR A 213 8.31 8.30 20.29
C THR A 213 7.18 8.10 21.28
N TYR A 214 5.94 8.39 20.88
CA TYR A 214 4.79 8.26 21.74
C TYR A 214 3.51 8.03 20.95
N LEU A 215 2.49 7.48 21.60
CA LEU A 215 1.14 7.36 21.07
C LEU A 215 0.23 8.44 21.67
N LYS A 216 -0.67 8.96 20.87
CA LYS A 216 -1.75 9.85 21.27
C LYS A 216 -3.07 9.34 20.73
N THR A 217 -4.13 9.61 21.46
CA THR A 217 -5.48 9.45 20.92
C THR A 217 -5.71 10.43 19.78
N PHE A 218 -6.32 9.97 18.69
CA PHE A 218 -6.57 10.81 17.52
C PHE A 218 -7.53 11.97 17.83
N GLU A 219 -8.63 11.70 18.51
CA GLU A 219 -9.69 12.69 18.79
C GLU A 219 -9.27 13.77 19.79
N SER A 220 -8.70 13.37 20.92
CA SER A 220 -8.36 14.30 22.01
C SER A 220 -6.92 14.78 22.02
N ASN A 221 -6.08 14.24 21.13
CA ASN A 221 -4.64 14.49 21.09
C ASN A 221 -3.92 14.26 22.45
N THR A 222 -4.48 13.36 23.27
CA THR A 222 -3.99 13.05 24.61
C THR A 222 -2.96 11.93 24.55
N LEU A 223 -1.84 12.08 25.27
CA LEU A 223 -0.83 11.04 25.40
C LEU A 223 -1.44 9.79 26.03
N ILE A 224 -1.18 8.64 25.42
CA ILE A 224 -1.50 7.34 26.00
C ILE A 224 -0.36 6.97 26.93
N ASN A 225 -0.66 6.87 28.23
CA ASN A 225 0.34 6.50 29.23
C ASN A 225 0.98 5.14 28.89
N ASN A 226 2.27 4.99 29.23
CA ASN A 226 3.13 3.85 28.96
C ASN A 226 3.66 3.72 27.51
N PHE A 227 3.22 4.60 26.57
CA PHE A 227 3.73 4.63 25.21
C PHE A 227 4.54 5.92 24.95
N TYR A 228 5.50 6.21 25.81
CA TYR A 228 6.42 7.32 25.66
C TYR A 228 7.85 6.82 25.83
N PHE A 229 8.64 6.89 24.78
CA PHE A 229 10.01 6.42 24.74
C PHE A 229 10.93 7.55 24.30
N THR A 230 12.04 7.73 25.00
CA THR A 230 13.09 8.69 24.65
C THR A 230 14.38 7.94 24.34
N LYS A 231 14.97 8.21 23.20
CA LYS A 231 16.26 7.66 22.79
C LYS A 231 17.23 8.77 22.46
N ARG A 232 18.46 8.70 22.99
CA ARG A 232 19.54 9.61 22.59
C ARG A 232 20.18 9.11 21.30
N MET A 233 20.21 9.96 20.28
CA MET A 233 20.68 9.67 18.93
C MET A 233 21.92 10.50 18.62
N ASN A 234 22.83 9.96 17.79
CA ASN A 234 23.86 10.73 17.14
C ASN A 234 23.31 11.35 15.86
N VAL A 235 23.88 12.47 15.43
CA VAL A 235 23.49 13.10 14.17
C VAL A 235 23.93 12.27 12.96
N LYS A 236 23.11 12.26 11.91
CA LYS A 236 23.38 11.65 10.60
C LYS A 236 22.72 12.47 9.49
N ASP A 237 23.09 12.22 8.26
CA ASP A 237 22.39 12.78 7.10
C ASP A 237 21.01 12.14 6.95
N THR A 238 20.95 10.82 7.10
CA THR A 238 19.70 10.05 7.19
C THR A 238 19.80 9.08 8.36
N GLU A 239 18.87 9.16 9.31
CA GLU A 239 18.72 8.22 10.41
C GLU A 239 17.50 7.34 10.15
N VAL A 240 17.68 6.03 10.19
CA VAL A 240 16.59 5.05 10.12
C VAL A 240 16.06 4.76 11.51
N VAL A 241 14.77 4.87 11.68
CA VAL A 241 14.05 4.56 12.91
C VAL A 241 13.11 3.40 12.63
N ILE A 242 13.41 2.24 13.21
CA ILE A 242 12.46 1.15 13.34
C ILE A 242 12.21 0.99 14.82
N ASN A 243 10.95 1.05 15.21
CA ASN A 243 10.58 0.89 16.61
C ASN A 243 9.37 -0.03 16.73
N THR A 244 9.37 -0.82 17.79
CA THR A 244 8.30 -1.77 18.12
C THR A 244 7.81 -1.46 19.52
N MET A 245 6.50 -1.36 19.68
CA MET A 245 5.82 -1.12 20.95
C MET A 245 4.79 -2.21 21.19
N ASP A 246 4.77 -2.78 22.40
CA ASP A 246 3.69 -3.66 22.82
C ASP A 246 2.47 -2.78 23.17
N ILE A 247 1.29 -3.09 22.60
CA ILE A 247 0.04 -2.30 22.72
C ILE A 247 -1.06 -3.11 23.41
#